data_2c02e2036fd6dfd07ce1e500e26672a3
#
_entry.id   2c02e2036fd6dfd07ce1e500e26672a3
#
_cell.length_a   1.000
_cell.length_b   1.000
_cell.length_c   1.000
_cell.angle_alpha   90.00
_cell.angle_beta   90.00
_cell.angle_gamma   90.00
#
_symmetry.space_group_name_H-M   'P 1'
#
loop_
_entity.id
_entity.type
_entity.pdbx_description
1 polymer ?
#
loop_
_entity_poly.entity_id
_entity_poly.type
_entity_poly.pdbx_seq_one_letter_code
_entity_poly.pdbx_strand_id
1 'polypeptide(L)' 'MSKEYIGTDCYNRKMELYHIGNEVYCNHIKNGVVVKTNSITVDNRVLGLFGSPHTSGAYIYDEIARMYGKKL' A
#
# COMPACT_ATOMS: atom_id res chain seq x y z
N MET A 1 -7.55 2.46 -11.87
CA MET A 1 -6.93 2.38 -10.55
C MET A 1 -5.61 1.62 -10.67
N SER A 2 -4.50 2.24 -10.31
CA SER A 2 -3.21 1.58 -10.42
C SER A 2 -2.84 0.94 -9.09
N LYS A 3 -2.25 -0.25 -9.18
CA LYS A 3 -1.73 -0.97 -8.01
C LYS A 3 -0.22 -0.90 -8.04
N GLU A 4 0.38 -0.56 -6.89
CA GLU A 4 1.82 -0.49 -6.76
C GLU A 4 2.32 -1.74 -6.05
N TYR A 5 3.26 -2.44 -6.69
CA TYR A 5 3.95 -3.54 -6.03
C TYR A 5 4.97 -2.97 -5.04
N ILE A 6 4.90 -3.38 -3.78
CA ILE A 6 5.75 -2.83 -2.73
C ILE A 6 6.74 -3.83 -2.14
N GLY A 7 6.68 -5.08 -2.55
CA GLY A 7 7.62 -6.10 -2.07
C GLY A 7 6.91 -7.27 -1.42
N THR A 8 7.63 -8.00 -0.57
CA THR A 8 7.08 -9.16 0.14
C THR A 8 7.06 -8.88 1.64
N ASP A 9 6.08 -9.49 2.33
CA ASP A 9 5.99 -9.40 3.77
C ASP A 9 6.85 -10.47 4.44
N CYS A 10 6.82 -10.52 5.80
CA CYS A 10 7.63 -11.48 6.55
C CYS A 10 7.22 -12.94 6.33
N TYR A 11 6.04 -13.17 5.74
CA TYR A 11 5.55 -14.51 5.40
C TYR A 11 5.78 -14.84 3.92
N ASN A 12 6.62 -14.05 3.24
CA ASN A 12 6.95 -14.21 1.83
C ASN A 12 5.73 -14.06 0.91
N ARG A 13 4.77 -13.22 1.30
CA ARG A 13 3.60 -12.91 0.49
C ARG A 13 3.85 -11.60 -0.23
N LYS A 14 3.46 -11.55 -1.51
CA LYS A 14 3.55 -10.33 -2.32
C LYS A 14 2.58 -9.29 -1.78
N MET A 15 3.04 -8.04 -1.69
CA MET A 15 2.18 -6.95 -1.23
C MET A 15 1.88 -5.99 -2.38
N GLU A 16 0.62 -5.59 -2.49
CA GLU A 16 0.15 -4.58 -3.45
C GLU A 16 -0.58 -3.48 -2.71
N LEU A 17 -0.31 -2.24 -3.12
CA LEU A 17 -0.91 -1.06 -2.52
C LEU A 17 -1.76 -0.33 -3.56
N TYR A 18 -2.97 0.08 -3.17
CA TYR A 18 -3.85 0.89 -4.02
C TYR A 18 -4.77 1.71 -3.13
N HIS A 19 -5.52 2.65 -3.73
CA HIS A 19 -6.46 3.44 -2.96
C HIS A 19 -7.80 3.57 -3.70
N ILE A 20 -8.87 3.73 -2.92
CA ILE A 20 -10.20 4.07 -3.40
C ILE A 20 -10.64 5.25 -2.55
N GLY A 21 -10.79 6.42 -3.20
CA GLY A 21 -11.02 7.65 -2.45
C GLY A 21 -9.86 7.90 -1.49
N ASN A 22 -10.16 8.14 -0.22
CA ASN A 22 -9.14 8.36 0.81
C ASN A 22 -8.75 7.09 1.58
N GLU A 23 -9.26 5.94 1.17
CA GLU A 23 -8.91 4.67 1.80
C GLU A 23 -7.81 3.98 1.02
N VAL A 24 -6.71 3.68 1.70
CA VAL A 24 -5.58 2.96 1.11
C VAL A 24 -5.65 1.51 1.55
N TYR A 25 -5.50 0.61 0.59
CA TYR A 25 -5.56 -0.83 0.82
C TYR A 25 -4.22 -1.48 0.52
N CYS A 26 -3.86 -2.47 1.29
CA CYS A 26 -2.68 -3.31 1.03
C CYS A 26 -3.14 -4.76 0.98
N ASN A 27 -3.01 -5.39 -0.17
CA ASN A 27 -3.29 -6.80 -0.37
C ASN A 27 -2.03 -7.61 -0.14
N HIS A 28 -2.15 -8.71 0.59
CA HIS A 28 -1.09 -9.71 0.77
C HIS A 28 -1.48 -10.93 -0.05
N ILE A 29 -0.64 -11.30 -1.00
CA ILE A 29 -0.97 -12.30 -2.03
C ILE A 29 0.00 -13.47 -1.92
N LYS A 30 -0.55 -14.68 -1.90
CA LYS A 30 0.24 -15.90 -1.93
C LYS A 30 -0.31 -16.82 -3.02
N ASN A 31 0.56 -17.27 -3.92
CA ASN A 31 0.20 -18.15 -5.03
C ASN A 31 -0.94 -17.56 -5.87
N GLY A 32 -0.92 -16.25 -6.09
CA GLY A 32 -1.92 -15.57 -6.89
C GLY A 32 -3.25 -15.30 -6.19
N VAL A 33 -3.34 -15.62 -4.89
CA VAL A 33 -4.56 -15.45 -4.11
C VAL A 33 -4.35 -14.39 -3.03
N VAL A 34 -5.28 -13.44 -2.92
CA VAL A 34 -5.27 -12.46 -1.84
C VAL A 34 -5.66 -13.17 -0.54
N VAL A 35 -4.71 -13.29 0.39
CA VAL A 35 -4.93 -14.00 1.65
C VAL A 35 -5.20 -13.04 2.80
N LYS A 36 -4.90 -11.74 2.63
CA LYS A 36 -5.13 -10.74 3.66
C LYS A 36 -5.19 -9.36 3.01
N THR A 37 -6.06 -8.50 3.52
CA THR A 37 -6.14 -7.09 3.11
C THR A 37 -6.23 -6.22 4.36
N ASN A 38 -5.35 -5.23 4.43
CA ASN A 38 -5.39 -4.20 5.47
C ASN A 38 -5.70 -2.86 4.81
N SER A 39 -6.30 -1.94 5.56
CA SER A 39 -6.61 -0.62 5.02
C SER A 39 -6.49 0.46 6.08
N ILE A 40 -6.38 1.70 5.60
CA ILE A 40 -6.33 2.88 6.45
C ILE A 40 -6.82 4.09 5.67
N THR A 41 -7.52 5.01 6.34
CA THR A 41 -7.92 6.28 5.76
C THR A 41 -6.74 7.26 5.86
N VAL A 42 -6.42 7.93 4.76
CA VAL A 42 -5.28 8.85 4.68
C VAL A 42 -5.72 10.22 4.20
N ASP A 43 -4.84 11.21 4.32
CA ASP A 43 -5.11 12.55 3.81
C ASP A 43 -4.68 12.70 2.34
N ASN A 44 -4.98 13.87 1.77
CA ASN A 44 -4.70 14.11 0.35
C ASN A 44 -3.21 14.16 0.02
N ARG A 45 -2.35 14.43 0.99
CA ARG A 45 -0.89 14.44 0.75
C ARG A 45 -0.41 13.03 0.42
N VAL A 46 -0.91 12.04 1.14
CA VAL A 46 -0.56 10.63 0.86
C VAL A 46 -1.15 10.20 -0.47
N LEU A 47 -2.40 10.58 -0.75
CA LEU A 47 -3.03 10.23 -2.03
C LEU A 47 -2.26 10.79 -3.22
N GLY A 48 -1.69 11.98 -3.09
CA GLY A 48 -0.89 12.60 -4.14
C GLY A 48 0.34 11.79 -4.50
N LEU A 49 0.86 10.98 -3.58
CA LEU A 49 2.04 10.15 -3.85
C LEU A 49 1.73 9.04 -4.86
N PHE A 50 0.50 8.56 -4.91
CA PHE A 50 0.12 7.50 -5.85
C PHE A 50 0.18 7.95 -7.31
N GLY A 51 0.03 9.24 -7.56
CA GLY A 51 0.09 9.78 -8.92
C GLY A 51 1.47 10.23 -9.34
N SER A 52 2.46 10.19 -8.46
CA SER A 52 3.81 10.68 -8.75
C SER A 52 4.63 9.62 -9.48
N PRO A 53 5.21 9.95 -10.66
CA PRO A 53 6.04 8.99 -11.38
C PRO A 53 7.38 8.71 -10.70
N HIS A 54 7.75 9.51 -9.72
CA HIS A 54 9.03 9.36 -8.99
C HIS A 54 8.86 8.71 -7.62
N THR A 55 7.65 8.29 -7.27
CA THR A 55 7.35 7.72 -5.96
C THR A 55 7.00 6.24 -6.11
N SER A 56 7.79 5.37 -5.47
CA SER A 56 7.52 3.94 -5.49
C SER A 56 6.44 3.57 -4.48
N GLY A 57 5.79 2.41 -4.69
CA GLY A 57 4.83 1.88 -3.73
C GLY A 57 5.45 1.62 -2.37
N ALA A 58 6.71 1.17 -2.34
CA ALA A 58 7.42 0.94 -1.08
C ALA A 58 7.58 2.23 -0.28
N TYR A 59 7.87 3.34 -0.96
CA TYR A 59 7.97 4.65 -0.31
C TYR A 59 6.63 5.06 0.30
N ILE A 60 5.53 4.87 -0.46
CA ILE A 60 4.18 5.22 0.03
C ILE A 60 3.83 4.39 1.25
N TYR A 61 4.13 3.10 1.22
CA TYR A 61 3.90 2.19 2.34
C TYR A 61 4.65 2.66 3.59
N ASP A 62 5.94 3.01 3.44
CA ASP A 62 6.77 3.47 4.54
C ASP A 62 6.28 4.80 5.09
N GLU A 63 5.84 5.73 4.23
CA GLU A 63 5.30 7.01 4.67
C GLU A 63 4.03 6.81 5.50
N ILE A 64 3.14 5.91 5.09
CA ILE A 64 1.92 5.62 5.84
C ILE A 64 2.28 5.02 7.20
N ALA A 65 3.23 4.08 7.23
CA ALA A 65 3.68 3.48 8.50
C ALA A 65 4.25 4.54 9.44
N ARG A 66 5.05 5.46 8.91
CA ARG A 66 5.67 6.53 9.69
C ARG A 66 4.65 7.56 10.17
N MET A 67 3.74 7.99 9.30
CA MET A 67 2.79 9.06 9.62
C MET A 67 1.65 8.60 10.53
N TYR A 68 1.17 7.39 10.31
CA TYR A 68 0.00 6.88 11.01
C TYR A 68 0.32 5.78 12.02
N GLY A 69 1.57 5.33 12.07
CA GLY A 69 1.99 4.28 13.00
C GLY A 69 1.36 2.93 12.73
N LYS A 70 0.92 2.68 11.49
CA LYS A 70 0.24 1.44 11.12
C LYS A 70 0.93 0.77 9.93
N LYS A 71 1.27 -0.49 10.10
CA LYS A 71 1.79 -1.30 8.99
C LYS A 71 0.63 -1.99 8.29
N LEU A 72 0.51 -1.73 6.99
CA LEU A 72 -0.49 -2.37 6.16
C LEU A 72 0.05 -3.69 5.62
#